data_ba26169642dfe4110f0c8d5d5d4fd3ea
#
_entry.id   ba26169642dfe4110f0c8d5d5d4fd3ea
#
_cell.length_a   1.000
_cell.length_b   1.000
_cell.length_c   1.000
_cell.angle_alpha   90.00
_cell.angle_beta   90.00
_cell.angle_gamma   90.00
#
_symmetry.space_group_name_H-M   'P 1'
#
loop_
_entity.id
_entity.type
_entity.pdbx_description
1 polymer ?
#
loop_
_entity_poly.entity_id
_entity_poly.type
_entity_poly.pdbx_seq_one_letter_code
_entity_poly.pdbx_strand_id
1 'polypeptide(L)'
;MRISQPKNKSINTPNGYLNLKWTKNFSKLRTEQFIKAQRFVDSECIRLMGPYTPTLNGVLYKSANIGTKIGSGEIHQNTPYARYLYYGKLMVSPSTGSSYAKSGESKVLTDKDLNFNASRHPKAGKMWFERMKADNKSAILKGASKIAGGKAE
;
A
#
# COMPACT_ATOMS: atom_id res chain seq x y z
N MET A 1 3.28 -10.76 10.67
CA MET A 1 3.91 -10.19 11.89
C MET A 1 3.42 -10.96 13.10
N ARG A 2 4.32 -11.40 13.99
CA ARG A 2 3.97 -12.11 15.23
C ARG A 2 4.57 -11.37 16.41
N ILE A 3 3.76 -11.04 17.42
CA ILE A 3 4.22 -10.39 18.65
C ILE A 3 4.50 -11.48 19.67
N SER A 4 5.70 -11.47 20.27
CA SER A 4 6.07 -12.40 21.31
C SER A 4 5.37 -12.05 22.63
N GLN A 5 5.09 -13.06 23.46
CA GLN A 5 4.58 -12.87 24.82
C GLN A 5 5.68 -12.25 25.69
N PRO A 6 5.47 -11.05 26.28
CA PRO A 6 6.46 -10.50 27.19
C PRO A 6 6.59 -11.34 28.47
N LYS A 7 7.78 -11.35 29.05
CA LYS A 7 8.02 -12.01 30.34
C LYS A 7 7.46 -11.16 31.47
N ASN A 8 6.88 -11.80 32.48
CA ASN A 8 6.53 -11.13 33.74
C ASN A 8 7.79 -10.62 34.41
N LYS A 9 7.74 -9.49 35.08
CA LYS A 9 8.87 -8.88 35.78
C LYS A 9 8.46 -8.48 37.19
N SER A 10 9.30 -8.86 38.18
CA SER A 10 9.17 -8.39 39.55
C SER A 10 10.40 -7.57 39.90
N ILE A 11 10.19 -6.44 40.56
CA ILE A 11 11.24 -5.52 41.01
C ILE A 11 11.01 -5.33 42.53
N ASN A 12 12.01 -5.67 43.31
CA ASN A 12 12.02 -5.42 44.75
C ASN A 12 12.85 -4.16 45.04
N THR A 13 12.32 -3.27 45.84
CA THR A 13 13.01 -2.07 46.30
C THR A 13 12.92 -2.01 47.85
N PRO A 14 13.78 -1.25 48.51
CA PRO A 14 13.71 -1.10 49.98
C PRO A 14 12.34 -0.60 50.49
N ASN A 15 11.59 0.11 49.64
CA ASN A 15 10.33 0.72 49.96
C ASN A 15 9.09 -0.02 49.43
N GLY A 16 9.29 -1.23 48.82
CA GLY A 16 8.17 -2.01 48.31
C GLY A 16 8.56 -2.89 47.11
N TYR A 17 7.57 -3.58 46.56
CA TYR A 17 7.75 -4.42 45.41
C TYR A 17 6.77 -4.08 44.28
N LEU A 18 7.21 -4.19 43.04
CA LEU A 18 6.37 -4.04 41.85
C LEU A 18 6.33 -5.37 41.08
N ASN A 19 5.11 -5.87 40.84
CA ASN A 19 4.88 -7.06 40.04
C ASN A 19 4.19 -6.69 38.73
N LEU A 20 4.89 -6.81 37.58
CA LEU A 20 4.31 -6.67 36.27
C LEU A 20 3.95 -8.05 35.70
N LYS A 21 2.65 -8.29 35.59
CA LYS A 21 2.11 -9.54 35.01
C LYS A 21 1.34 -9.24 33.73
N TRP A 22 1.72 -9.92 32.66
CA TRP A 22 1.00 -9.85 31.39
C TRP A 22 -0.13 -10.88 31.35
N THR A 23 -1.22 -10.53 30.68
CA THR A 23 -2.30 -11.51 30.43
C THR A 23 -1.79 -12.67 29.60
N LYS A 24 -2.27 -13.88 29.88
CA LYS A 24 -1.84 -15.10 29.17
C LYS A 24 -2.00 -15.01 27.63
N ASN A 25 -2.98 -14.26 27.16
CA ASN A 25 -3.31 -14.14 25.73
C ASN A 25 -2.83 -12.82 25.09
N PHE A 26 -1.98 -12.04 25.77
CA PHE A 26 -1.54 -10.73 25.28
C PHE A 26 -0.94 -10.82 23.86
N SER A 27 0.00 -11.74 23.66
CA SER A 27 0.66 -11.96 22.37
C SER A 27 -0.36 -12.28 21.26
N LYS A 28 -1.30 -13.19 21.53
CA LYS A 28 -2.32 -13.60 20.55
C LYS A 28 -3.23 -12.42 20.18
N LEU A 29 -3.79 -11.74 21.17
CA LEU A 29 -4.70 -10.61 20.97
C LEU A 29 -4.02 -9.48 20.19
N ARG A 30 -2.80 -9.12 20.57
CA ARG A 30 -2.04 -8.07 19.87
C ARG A 30 -1.68 -8.46 18.44
N THR A 31 -1.26 -9.71 18.23
CA THR A 31 -0.98 -10.23 16.88
C THR A 31 -2.23 -10.13 15.99
N GLU A 32 -3.40 -10.52 16.48
CA GLU A 32 -4.66 -10.44 15.74
C GLU A 32 -5.05 -9.00 15.42
N GLN A 33 -4.89 -8.07 16.38
CA GLN A 33 -5.15 -6.65 16.16
C GLN A 33 -4.25 -6.07 15.07
N PHE A 34 -2.95 -6.36 15.10
CA PHE A 34 -2.02 -5.87 14.08
C PHE A 34 -2.27 -6.49 12.69
N ILE A 35 -2.65 -7.77 12.63
CA ILE A 35 -3.06 -8.39 11.37
C ILE A 35 -4.30 -7.69 10.79
N LYS A 36 -5.30 -7.39 11.64
CA LYS A 36 -6.49 -6.65 11.22
C LYS A 36 -6.15 -5.23 10.75
N ALA A 37 -5.27 -4.54 11.48
CA ALA A 37 -4.80 -3.20 11.11
C ALA A 37 -4.06 -3.22 9.77
N GLN A 38 -3.18 -4.21 9.52
CA GLN A 38 -2.49 -4.35 8.23
C GLN A 38 -3.48 -4.58 7.09
N ARG A 39 -4.44 -5.47 7.27
CA ARG A 39 -5.50 -5.70 6.27
C ARG A 39 -6.30 -4.44 5.96
N PHE A 40 -6.60 -3.66 6.97
CA PHE A 40 -7.27 -2.36 6.81
C PHE A 40 -6.40 -1.40 5.98
N VAL A 41 -5.10 -1.26 6.31
CA VAL A 41 -4.18 -0.39 5.57
C VAL A 41 -4.12 -0.78 4.10
N ASP A 42 -3.91 -2.05 3.79
CA ASP A 42 -3.81 -2.53 2.41
C ASP A 42 -5.11 -2.23 1.63
N SER A 43 -6.26 -2.53 2.24
CA SER A 43 -7.57 -2.30 1.61
C SER A 43 -7.84 -0.81 1.38
N GLU A 44 -7.54 0.04 2.36
CA GLU A 44 -7.73 1.49 2.23
C GLU A 44 -6.76 2.10 1.21
N CYS A 45 -5.51 1.65 1.16
CA CYS A 45 -4.57 2.09 0.14
C CYS A 45 -5.09 1.77 -1.28
N ILE A 46 -5.57 0.55 -1.52
CA ILE A 46 -6.14 0.17 -2.82
C ILE A 46 -7.37 1.02 -3.13
N ARG A 47 -8.29 1.16 -2.19
CA ARG A 47 -9.52 1.93 -2.37
C ARG A 47 -9.24 3.40 -2.69
N LEU A 48 -8.39 4.04 -1.89
CA LEU A 48 -8.08 5.47 -2.01
C LEU A 48 -7.17 5.78 -3.21
N MET A 49 -6.39 4.81 -3.68
CA MET A 49 -5.55 4.94 -4.86
C MET A 49 -6.38 5.01 -6.16
N GLY A 50 -7.61 4.49 -6.17
CA GLY A 50 -8.46 4.43 -7.35
C GLY A 50 -8.59 5.75 -8.10
N PRO A 51 -9.01 6.85 -7.47
CA PRO A 51 -9.17 8.15 -8.12
C PRO A 51 -7.88 8.74 -8.72
N TYR A 52 -6.71 8.29 -8.27
CA TYR A 52 -5.39 8.74 -8.74
C TYR A 52 -4.83 7.84 -9.84
N THR A 53 -5.35 6.62 -9.95
CA THR A 53 -4.88 5.65 -10.95
C THR A 53 -5.47 5.99 -12.32
N PRO A 54 -4.63 6.14 -13.38
CA PRO A 54 -5.12 6.33 -14.73
C PRO A 54 -6.01 5.17 -15.17
N THR A 55 -7.14 5.47 -15.79
CA THR A 55 -8.06 4.44 -16.24
C THR A 55 -8.64 4.73 -17.61
N LEU A 56 -8.58 3.71 -18.47
CA LEU A 56 -9.32 3.69 -19.74
C LEU A 56 -10.46 2.68 -19.64
N ASN A 57 -10.14 1.44 -19.29
CA ASN A 57 -11.06 0.30 -19.17
C ASN A 57 -11.10 -0.31 -17.75
N GLY A 58 -10.39 0.30 -16.79
CA GLY A 58 -10.33 -0.14 -15.41
C GLY A 58 -9.39 -1.31 -15.12
N VAL A 59 -8.72 -1.88 -16.11
CA VAL A 59 -7.85 -3.06 -15.93
C VAL A 59 -6.71 -2.76 -14.95
N LEU A 60 -6.04 -1.60 -15.08
CA LEU A 60 -4.95 -1.21 -14.19
C LEU A 60 -5.40 -1.11 -12.71
N TYR A 61 -6.54 -0.47 -12.46
CA TYR A 61 -7.10 -0.37 -11.13
C TYR A 61 -7.51 -1.73 -10.57
N LYS A 62 -8.23 -2.53 -11.37
CA LYS A 62 -8.65 -3.89 -10.98
C LYS A 62 -7.47 -4.81 -10.70
N SER A 63 -6.34 -4.62 -11.38
CA SER A 63 -5.15 -5.45 -11.17
C SER A 63 -4.56 -5.32 -9.76
N ALA A 64 -4.74 -4.18 -9.09
CA ALA A 64 -4.34 -4.01 -7.70
C ALA A 64 -5.15 -4.92 -6.77
N ASN A 65 -6.46 -5.05 -6.99
CA ASN A 65 -7.31 -5.94 -6.19
C ASN A 65 -6.98 -7.42 -6.43
N ILE A 66 -6.67 -7.79 -7.68
CA ILE A 66 -6.40 -9.20 -8.05
C ILE A 66 -4.98 -9.60 -7.64
N GLY A 67 -4.00 -8.70 -7.82
CA GLY A 67 -2.59 -8.97 -7.58
C GLY A 67 -2.16 -8.87 -6.12
N THR A 68 -2.93 -8.18 -5.28
CA THR A 68 -2.56 -7.90 -3.89
C THR A 68 -3.12 -8.92 -2.92
N LYS A 69 -2.25 -9.53 -2.13
CA LYS A 69 -2.66 -10.35 -0.98
C LYS A 69 -2.89 -9.43 0.22
N ILE A 70 -4.15 -9.17 0.54
CA ILE A 70 -4.53 -8.30 1.65
C ILE A 70 -3.98 -8.82 2.99
N GLY A 71 -3.25 -7.98 3.69
CA GLY A 71 -2.53 -8.29 4.93
C GLY A 71 -1.04 -8.55 4.74
N SER A 72 -0.52 -8.48 3.50
CA SER A 72 0.91 -8.63 3.20
C SER A 72 1.74 -7.38 3.50
N GLY A 73 1.12 -6.20 3.43
CA GLY A 73 1.81 -4.92 3.46
C GLY A 73 2.40 -4.48 2.12
N GLU A 74 2.09 -5.21 1.06
CA GLU A 74 2.57 -4.94 -0.30
C GLU A 74 1.38 -4.83 -1.25
N ILE A 75 1.41 -3.85 -2.16
CA ILE A 75 0.39 -3.66 -3.19
C ILE A 75 1.00 -3.95 -4.54
N HIS A 76 0.38 -4.87 -5.26
CA HIS A 76 0.85 -5.33 -6.57
C HIS A 76 -0.14 -4.94 -7.68
N GLN A 77 0.39 -4.35 -8.74
CA GLN A 77 -0.34 -4.07 -9.99
C GLN A 77 0.35 -4.81 -11.14
N ASN A 78 -0.21 -5.94 -11.54
CA ASN A 78 0.44 -6.90 -12.44
C ASN A 78 0.08 -6.69 -13.92
N THR A 79 -0.18 -5.45 -14.35
CA THR A 79 -0.32 -5.18 -15.79
C THR A 79 1.03 -4.87 -16.42
N PRO A 80 1.29 -5.32 -17.67
CA PRO A 80 2.57 -5.11 -18.34
C PRO A 80 2.99 -3.65 -18.48
N TYR A 81 2.00 -2.75 -18.47
CA TYR A 81 2.19 -1.30 -18.64
C TYR A 81 2.14 -0.51 -17.33
N ALA A 82 1.85 -1.14 -16.18
CA ALA A 82 1.71 -0.45 -14.88
C ALA A 82 2.93 0.40 -14.54
N ARG A 83 4.13 -0.18 -14.68
CA ARG A 83 5.39 0.49 -14.39
C ARG A 83 5.58 1.77 -15.22
N TYR A 84 5.27 1.74 -16.50
CA TYR A 84 5.46 2.88 -17.40
C TYR A 84 4.49 4.01 -17.09
N LEU A 85 3.23 3.67 -16.88
CA LEU A 85 2.23 4.63 -16.45
C LEU A 85 2.56 5.21 -15.07
N TYR A 86 3.10 4.39 -14.16
CA TYR A 86 3.45 4.86 -12.82
C TYR A 86 4.51 5.96 -12.85
N TYR A 87 5.57 5.76 -13.63
CA TYR A 87 6.63 6.77 -13.79
C TYR A 87 6.26 7.87 -14.79
N GLY A 88 5.21 7.69 -15.55
CA GLY A 88 4.71 8.69 -16.48
C GLY A 88 5.61 8.94 -17.70
N LYS A 89 6.40 7.95 -18.10
CA LYS A 89 7.31 8.07 -19.26
C LYS A 89 6.80 7.26 -20.45
N LEU A 90 6.85 7.86 -21.63
CA LEU A 90 6.54 7.17 -22.86
C LEU A 90 7.60 6.11 -23.18
N MET A 91 7.14 4.91 -23.53
CA MET A 91 8.01 3.85 -24.04
C MET A 91 7.67 3.52 -25.45
N VAL A 92 8.69 3.37 -26.26
CA VAL A 92 8.57 3.10 -27.71
C VAL A 92 9.38 1.89 -28.09
N SER A 93 8.98 1.28 -29.22
CA SER A 93 9.79 0.28 -29.92
C SER A 93 11.07 0.94 -30.42
N PRO A 94 12.27 0.39 -30.16
CA PRO A 94 13.51 0.95 -30.65
C PRO A 94 13.63 0.88 -32.18
N SER A 95 12.96 -0.08 -32.83
CA SER A 95 13.00 -0.25 -34.26
C SER A 95 12.07 0.70 -35.01
N THR A 96 10.94 1.09 -34.45
CA THR A 96 9.91 1.87 -35.15
C THR A 96 9.63 3.23 -34.55
N GLY A 97 10.09 3.48 -33.31
CA GLY A 97 9.71 4.69 -32.53
C GLY A 97 8.24 4.71 -32.10
N SER A 98 7.47 3.67 -32.39
CA SER A 98 6.05 3.55 -32.09
C SER A 98 5.82 3.10 -30.65
N SER A 99 4.67 3.46 -30.07
CA SER A 99 4.21 2.91 -28.79
C SER A 99 3.83 1.42 -28.88
N TYR A 100 3.76 0.86 -30.09
CA TYR A 100 3.51 -0.55 -30.35
C TYR A 100 4.82 -1.26 -30.69
N ALA A 101 5.20 -2.27 -29.91
CA ALA A 101 6.35 -3.12 -30.19
C ALA A 101 5.89 -4.42 -30.85
N LYS A 102 6.76 -4.99 -31.70
CA LYS A 102 6.56 -6.32 -32.25
C LYS A 102 6.63 -7.38 -31.17
N SER A 103 6.08 -8.57 -31.45
CA SER A 103 6.18 -9.70 -30.50
C SER A 103 7.67 -10.02 -30.24
N GLY A 104 8.04 -10.12 -28.95
CA GLY A 104 9.42 -10.37 -28.54
C GLY A 104 10.32 -9.13 -28.46
N GLU A 105 9.86 -7.95 -28.89
CA GLU A 105 10.64 -6.71 -28.83
C GLU A 105 10.43 -5.99 -27.51
N SER A 106 11.52 -5.66 -26.80
CA SER A 106 11.49 -4.85 -25.59
C SER A 106 11.45 -3.37 -25.93
N LYS A 107 10.51 -2.64 -25.32
CA LYS A 107 10.42 -1.19 -25.48
C LYS A 107 11.51 -0.48 -24.70
N VAL A 108 11.94 0.65 -25.20
CA VAL A 108 12.90 1.54 -24.56
C VAL A 108 12.21 2.78 -24.00
N LEU A 109 12.72 3.28 -22.86
CA LEU A 109 12.23 4.48 -22.22
C LEU A 109 12.67 5.72 -23.03
N THR A 110 11.76 6.68 -23.15
CA THR A 110 12.06 7.99 -23.74
C THR A 110 11.99 9.07 -22.66
N ASP A 111 12.54 10.25 -22.95
CA ASP A 111 12.42 11.41 -22.06
C ASP A 111 11.05 12.09 -22.12
N LYS A 112 10.19 11.68 -23.04
CA LYS A 112 8.85 12.25 -23.20
C LYS A 112 7.92 11.79 -22.08
N ASP A 113 7.22 12.73 -21.46
CA ASP A 113 6.19 12.45 -20.46
C ASP A 113 4.91 11.97 -21.14
N LEU A 114 4.17 11.10 -20.43
CA LEU A 114 2.84 10.66 -20.82
C LEU A 114 1.79 11.71 -20.45
N ASN A 115 0.87 11.97 -21.37
CA ASN A 115 -0.35 12.71 -21.08
C ASN A 115 -1.42 11.74 -20.58
N PHE A 116 -1.93 11.99 -19.38
CA PHE A 116 -2.95 11.17 -18.75
C PHE A 116 -4.34 11.75 -19.03
N ASN A 117 -5.25 10.87 -19.45
CA ASN A 117 -6.67 11.25 -19.56
C ASN A 117 -7.30 11.26 -18.17
N ALA A 118 -7.70 12.43 -17.69
CA ALA A 118 -8.32 12.65 -16.38
C ALA A 118 -9.86 12.66 -16.43
N SER A 119 -10.50 12.34 -17.58
CA SER A 119 -11.96 12.46 -17.75
C SER A 119 -12.76 11.56 -16.79
N ARG A 120 -12.26 10.35 -16.50
CA ARG A 120 -12.90 9.41 -15.56
C ARG A 120 -12.42 9.56 -14.13
N HIS A 121 -11.13 9.84 -13.95
CA HIS A 121 -10.49 10.03 -12.66
C HIS A 121 -9.79 11.39 -12.66
N PRO A 122 -10.38 12.43 -12.05
CA PRO A 122 -9.83 13.78 -12.10
C PRO A 122 -8.42 13.94 -11.53
N LYS A 123 -8.06 13.05 -10.61
CA LYS A 123 -6.72 13.01 -10.01
C LYS A 123 -5.77 12.03 -10.70
N ALA A 124 -6.13 11.45 -11.85
CA ALA A 124 -5.29 10.49 -12.58
C ALA A 124 -3.94 11.10 -12.98
N GLY A 125 -2.88 10.31 -12.89
CA GLY A 125 -1.54 10.75 -13.26
C GLY A 125 -0.44 9.84 -12.76
N LYS A 126 0.81 10.21 -13.04
CA LYS A 126 1.99 9.50 -12.55
C LYS A 126 2.06 9.48 -11.03
N MET A 127 2.82 8.53 -10.47
CA MET A 127 3.08 8.39 -9.03
C MET A 127 1.77 8.38 -8.19
N TRP A 128 0.76 7.68 -8.67
CA TRP A 128 -0.58 7.71 -8.06
C TRP A 128 -0.60 7.24 -6.61
N PHE A 129 0.25 6.27 -6.23
CA PHE A 129 0.35 5.82 -4.86
C PHE A 129 0.92 6.91 -3.94
N GLU A 130 2.01 7.58 -4.34
CA GLU A 130 2.64 8.64 -3.54
C GLU A 130 1.70 9.84 -3.37
N ARG A 131 0.98 10.20 -4.43
CA ARG A 131 0.00 11.29 -4.38
C ARG A 131 -1.19 10.96 -3.49
N MET A 132 -1.74 9.75 -3.62
CA MET A 132 -2.77 9.23 -2.72
C MET A 132 -2.30 9.24 -1.27
N LYS A 133 -1.08 8.75 -1.01
CA LYS A 133 -0.46 8.70 0.31
C LYS A 133 -0.30 10.11 0.90
N ALA A 134 0.15 11.09 0.12
CA ALA A 134 0.27 12.48 0.58
C ALA A 134 -1.08 13.03 1.07
N ASP A 135 -2.15 12.78 0.33
CA ASP A 135 -3.47 13.30 0.66
C ASP A 135 -4.18 12.53 1.80
N ASN A 136 -3.92 11.22 1.96
CA ASN A 136 -4.75 10.35 2.80
C ASN A 136 -4.00 9.64 3.94
N LYS A 137 -2.68 9.82 4.07
CA LYS A 137 -1.86 9.12 5.07
C LYS A 137 -2.42 9.26 6.49
N SER A 138 -2.79 10.47 6.90
CA SER A 138 -3.32 10.73 8.24
C SER A 138 -4.59 9.93 8.51
N ALA A 139 -5.54 9.91 7.57
CA ALA A 139 -6.79 9.17 7.72
C ALA A 139 -6.56 7.65 7.80
N ILE A 140 -5.66 7.11 6.96
CA ILE A 140 -5.30 5.69 6.98
C ILE A 140 -4.67 5.31 8.33
N LEU A 141 -3.70 6.10 8.80
CA LEU A 141 -3.02 5.84 10.07
C LEU A 141 -3.98 5.94 11.26
N LYS A 142 -4.90 6.90 11.24
CA LYS A 142 -5.93 7.07 12.27
C LYS A 142 -6.86 5.86 12.34
N GLY A 143 -7.29 5.34 11.20
CA GLY A 143 -8.07 4.11 11.12
C GLY A 143 -7.32 2.88 11.62
N ALA A 144 -6.08 2.71 11.17
CA ALA A 144 -5.22 1.61 11.58
C ALA A 144 -4.92 1.63 13.10
N SER A 145 -4.65 2.81 13.66
CA SER A 145 -4.40 2.99 15.10
C SER A 145 -5.60 2.55 15.94
N LYS A 146 -6.83 2.94 15.56
CA LYS A 146 -8.05 2.49 16.25
C LYS A 146 -8.18 0.97 16.26
N ILE A 147 -7.91 0.31 15.14
CA ILE A 147 -7.99 -1.15 15.02
C ILE A 147 -6.89 -1.83 15.83
N ALA A 148 -5.70 -1.26 15.85
CA ALA A 148 -4.57 -1.75 16.64
C ALA A 148 -4.72 -1.51 18.15
N GLY A 149 -5.79 -0.84 18.59
CA GLY A 149 -6.05 -0.51 19.99
C GLY A 149 -5.25 0.69 20.51
N GLY A 150 -4.79 1.56 19.61
CA GLY A 150 -4.17 2.84 19.92
C GLY A 150 -5.21 3.97 19.98
N LYS A 151 -4.87 5.04 20.71
CA LYS A 151 -5.57 6.32 20.57
C LYS A 151 -4.93 7.06 19.40
N ALA A 152 -5.73 7.43 18.40
CA ALA A 152 -5.27 8.32 17.33
C ALA A 152 -5.46 9.75 17.83
N GLU A 153 -4.39 10.47 18.01
CA GLU A 153 -4.38 11.92 18.16
C GLU A 153 -4.62 12.61 16.80
#